data_1f8c1f7b3fd8b7bc3abf874f1fc961b3
#
_entry.id   1f8c1f7b3fd8b7bc3abf874f1fc961b3
#
_cell.length_a   1.000
_cell.length_b   1.000
_cell.length_c   1.000
_cell.angle_alpha   90.00
_cell.angle_beta   90.00
_cell.angle_gamma   90.00
#
_symmetry.space_group_name_H-M   'P 1'
#
loop_
_entity.id
_entity.type
_entity.pdbx_description
1 polymer ?
#
loop_
_entity_poly.entity_id
_entity_poly.type
_entity_poly.pdbx_seq_one_letter_code
_entity_poly.pdbx_strand_id
1 'polypeptide(L)'
;MSNPIFIVFACDAWKATDSMRLVSATTSRAKLKELVATCVESETFEYGEDSVEAAATQLRKDFDSGLSIYDINNNLRFGIITAAKDGEM
;
A
#
# COMPACT_ATOMS: atom_id res chain seq x y z
N MET A 1 -9.24 13.50 18.42
CA MET A 1 -9.43 13.00 17.07
C MET A 1 -8.45 11.91 16.76
N SER A 2 -8.94 10.80 16.33
CA SER A 2 -8.06 9.70 15.98
C SER A 2 -7.66 9.77 14.50
N ASN A 3 -6.39 9.52 14.23
CA ASN A 3 -5.88 9.38 12.88
C ASN A 3 -5.86 7.91 12.52
N PRO A 4 -6.13 7.56 11.25
CA PRO A 4 -6.01 6.16 10.85
C PRO A 4 -4.56 5.70 10.93
N ILE A 5 -4.38 4.45 11.30
CA ILE A 5 -3.07 3.81 11.23
C ILE A 5 -3.08 2.95 9.96
N PHE A 6 -2.14 3.23 9.07
CA PHE A 6 -1.98 2.45 7.85
C PHE A 6 -0.97 1.35 8.10
N ILE A 7 -1.35 0.12 7.84
CA ILE A 7 -0.48 -1.03 8.04
C ILE A 7 -0.26 -1.69 6.68
N VAL A 8 0.99 -1.92 6.34
CA VAL A 8 1.38 -2.47 5.04
C VAL A 8 1.90 -3.89 5.25
N PHE A 9 1.32 -4.83 4.52
CA PHE A 9 1.72 -6.23 4.55
C PHE A 9 2.21 -6.66 3.17
N ALA A 10 3.22 -7.50 3.15
CA ALA A 10 3.57 -8.26 1.94
C ALA A 10 2.81 -9.58 1.97
N CYS A 11 2.36 -10.04 0.82
CA CYS A 11 1.56 -11.27 0.72
C CYS A 11 1.76 -11.91 -0.66
N ASP A 12 1.13 -13.07 -0.86
CA ASP A 12 1.15 -13.71 -2.17
C ASP A 12 0.15 -13.04 -3.13
N ALA A 13 0.08 -13.54 -4.36
CA ALA A 13 -0.78 -12.95 -5.39
C ALA A 13 -2.27 -13.05 -5.04
N TRP A 14 -2.65 -14.00 -4.19
CA TRP A 14 -4.02 -14.20 -3.76
C TRP A 14 -4.36 -13.46 -2.48
N LYS A 15 -3.37 -12.78 -1.90
CA LYS A 15 -3.52 -12.03 -0.64
C LYS A 15 -4.06 -12.92 0.49
N ALA A 16 -3.58 -14.17 0.53
CA ALA A 16 -3.99 -15.11 1.56
C ALA A 16 -3.45 -14.66 2.92
N THR A 17 -4.29 -14.74 3.95
CA THR A 17 -3.96 -14.25 5.29
C THR A 17 -2.70 -14.90 5.85
N ASP A 18 -2.51 -16.20 5.62
CA ASP A 18 -1.37 -16.93 6.13
C ASP A 18 -0.07 -16.61 5.41
N SER A 19 -0.12 -15.92 4.26
CA SER A 19 1.07 -15.46 3.55
C SER A 19 1.47 -14.03 3.95
N MET A 20 0.64 -13.33 4.71
CA MET A 20 0.87 -11.93 5.04
C MET A 20 2.02 -11.76 6.02
N ARG A 21 2.92 -10.82 5.71
CA ARG A 21 4.02 -10.44 6.57
C ARG A 21 4.03 -8.94 6.72
N LEU A 22 4.19 -8.48 7.96
CA LEU A 22 4.22 -7.06 8.24
C LEU A 22 5.45 -6.41 7.61
N VAL A 23 5.22 -5.36 6.83
CA VAL A 23 6.28 -4.54 6.25
C VAL A 23 6.51 -3.31 7.13
N SER A 24 5.46 -2.53 7.37
CA SER A 24 5.58 -1.32 8.18
C SER A 24 4.19 -0.78 8.53
N ALA A 25 4.16 0.21 9.41
CA ALA A 25 2.94 0.92 9.76
C ALA A 25 3.27 2.40 9.89
N THR A 26 2.31 3.26 9.55
CA THR A 26 2.47 4.70 9.67
C THR A 26 1.11 5.37 9.80
N THR A 27 1.08 6.53 10.44
CA THR A 27 -0.12 7.36 10.51
C THR A 27 -0.11 8.46 9.46
N SER A 28 0.96 8.58 8.68
CA SER A 28 1.11 9.62 7.67
C SER A 28 0.83 9.05 6.28
N ARG A 29 -0.16 9.63 5.59
CA ARG A 29 -0.45 9.24 4.20
C ARG A 29 0.73 9.53 3.28
N ALA A 30 1.46 10.62 3.52
CA ALA A 30 2.64 10.96 2.72
C ALA A 30 3.74 9.93 2.88
N LYS A 31 3.99 9.46 4.11
CA LYS A 31 4.96 8.39 4.35
C LYS A 31 4.50 7.07 3.78
N LEU A 32 3.19 6.80 3.87
CA LEU A 32 2.60 5.60 3.27
C LEU A 32 2.84 5.56 1.77
N LYS A 33 2.62 6.68 1.08
CA LYS A 33 2.85 6.79 -0.35
C LYS A 33 4.30 6.40 -0.70
N GLU A 34 5.27 7.00 -0.02
CA GLU A 34 6.67 6.72 -0.31
C GLU A 34 7.07 5.30 0.07
N LEU A 35 6.55 4.78 1.16
CA LEU A 35 6.81 3.41 1.58
C LEU A 35 6.33 2.41 0.52
N VAL A 36 5.09 2.55 0.06
CA VAL A 36 4.52 1.63 -0.92
C VAL A 36 5.21 1.82 -2.28
N ALA A 37 5.49 3.06 -2.68
CA ALA A 37 6.20 3.33 -3.92
C ALA A 37 7.61 2.72 -3.90
N THR A 38 8.32 2.79 -2.79
CA THR A 38 9.62 2.16 -2.63
C THR A 38 9.51 0.63 -2.79
N CYS A 39 8.47 0.03 -2.22
CA CYS A 39 8.23 -1.40 -2.38
C CYS A 39 7.93 -1.77 -3.83
N VAL A 40 7.26 -0.92 -4.58
CA VAL A 40 7.04 -1.12 -6.02
C VAL A 40 8.36 -1.01 -6.77
N GLU A 41 9.17 -0.01 -6.45
CA GLU A 41 10.46 0.19 -7.08
C GLU A 41 11.44 -0.97 -6.84
N SER A 42 11.36 -1.60 -5.67
CA SER A 42 12.19 -2.75 -5.33
C SER A 42 11.59 -4.08 -5.81
N GLU A 43 10.46 -4.01 -6.51
CA GLU A 43 9.74 -5.18 -7.03
C GLU A 43 9.18 -6.11 -5.93
N THR A 44 9.12 -5.63 -4.69
CA THR A 44 8.44 -6.34 -3.61
C THR A 44 6.93 -6.36 -3.86
N PHE A 45 6.39 -5.25 -4.38
CA PHE A 45 5.00 -5.14 -4.80
C PHE A 45 4.92 -4.86 -6.29
N GLU A 46 3.77 -5.18 -6.90
CA GLU A 46 3.44 -4.78 -8.26
C GLU A 46 2.21 -3.87 -8.22
N TYR A 47 2.19 -2.86 -9.07
CA TYR A 47 1.07 -1.94 -9.13
C TYR A 47 0.64 -1.75 -10.59
N GLY A 48 -0.58 -2.18 -10.90
CA GLY A 48 -1.07 -2.14 -12.26
C GLY A 48 -0.30 -3.10 -13.17
N GLU A 49 -0.26 -2.81 -14.45
CA GLU A 49 0.39 -3.65 -15.46
C GLU A 49 1.56 -2.97 -16.15
N ASP A 50 2.02 -1.85 -15.61
CA ASP A 50 3.07 -1.05 -16.20
C ASP A 50 4.46 -1.53 -15.75
N SER A 51 5.50 -0.96 -16.38
CA SER A 51 6.87 -1.17 -15.93
C SER A 51 7.00 -0.69 -14.47
N VAL A 52 8.06 -1.13 -13.80
CA VAL A 52 8.30 -0.78 -12.40
C VAL A 52 8.32 0.74 -12.21
N GLU A 53 9.02 1.46 -13.09
CA GLU A 53 9.10 2.92 -12.99
C GLU A 53 7.76 3.61 -13.22
N ALA A 54 7.02 3.17 -14.23
CA ALA A 54 5.70 3.73 -14.53
C ALA A 54 4.72 3.40 -13.41
N ALA A 55 4.80 2.19 -12.86
CA ALA A 55 3.94 1.75 -11.77
C ALA A 55 4.16 2.60 -10.51
N ALA A 56 5.41 2.84 -10.14
CA ALA A 56 5.73 3.67 -8.98
C ALA A 56 5.25 5.11 -9.18
N THR A 57 5.42 5.64 -10.37
CA THR A 57 4.95 6.99 -10.70
C THR A 57 3.43 7.07 -10.61
N GLN A 58 2.74 6.07 -11.17
CA GLN A 58 1.28 6.05 -11.13
C GLN A 58 0.76 5.90 -9.69
N LEU A 59 1.41 5.07 -8.89
CA LEU A 59 1.06 4.92 -7.48
C LEU A 59 1.14 6.27 -6.75
N ARG A 60 2.22 7.00 -6.94
CA ARG A 60 2.38 8.32 -6.32
C ARG A 60 1.30 9.29 -6.76
N LYS A 61 0.97 9.29 -8.05
CA LYS A 61 -0.11 10.13 -8.58
C LYS A 61 -1.46 9.76 -7.98
N ASP A 62 -1.73 8.48 -7.83
CA ASP A 62 -2.99 8.00 -7.26
C ASP A 62 -3.13 8.44 -5.81
N PHE A 63 -2.06 8.36 -5.03
CA PHE A 63 -2.07 8.88 -3.66
C PHE A 63 -2.29 10.40 -3.64
N ASP A 64 -1.62 11.12 -4.53
CA ASP A 64 -1.71 12.58 -4.58
C ASP A 64 -3.09 13.05 -5.05
N SER A 65 -3.76 12.26 -5.88
CA SER A 65 -5.10 12.59 -6.35
C SER A 65 -6.19 12.28 -5.33
N GLY A 66 -5.83 11.68 -4.19
CA GLY A 66 -6.78 11.35 -3.14
C GLY A 66 -7.51 10.03 -3.34
N LEU A 67 -6.96 9.15 -4.17
CA LEU A 67 -7.56 7.82 -4.37
C LEU A 67 -7.63 7.08 -3.05
N SER A 68 -8.73 6.35 -2.83
CA SER A 68 -8.92 5.64 -1.57
C SER A 68 -7.95 4.46 -1.45
N ILE A 69 -7.69 4.05 -0.22
CA ILE A 69 -6.85 2.87 0.05
C ILE A 69 -7.45 1.62 -0.60
N TYR A 70 -8.78 1.52 -0.59
CA TYR A 70 -9.47 0.41 -1.24
C TYR A 70 -9.14 0.33 -2.73
N ASP A 71 -9.20 1.47 -3.42
CA ASP A 71 -8.90 1.54 -4.85
C ASP A 71 -7.43 1.24 -5.14
N ILE A 72 -6.54 1.74 -4.29
CA ILE A 72 -5.12 1.45 -4.43
C ILE A 72 -4.85 -0.05 -4.28
N ASN A 73 -5.46 -0.69 -3.27
CA ASN A 73 -5.32 -2.12 -3.05
C ASN A 73 -5.82 -2.96 -4.23
N ASN A 74 -6.83 -2.48 -4.94
CA ASN A 74 -7.35 -3.22 -6.10
C ASN A 74 -6.32 -3.36 -7.23
N ASN A 75 -5.35 -2.46 -7.29
CA ASN A 75 -4.30 -2.47 -8.30
C ASN A 75 -2.96 -2.96 -7.75
N LEU A 76 -2.88 -3.18 -6.45
CA LEU A 76 -1.63 -3.57 -5.79
C LEU A 76 -1.56 -5.10 -5.71
N ARG A 77 -0.45 -5.67 -6.17
CA ARG A 77 -0.18 -7.11 -6.08
C ARG A 77 0.97 -7.36 -5.14
N PHE A 78 0.93 -8.49 -4.47
CA PHE A 78 1.94 -8.94 -3.50
C PHE A 78 2.02 -8.05 -2.26
N GLY A 79 1.09 -7.12 -2.13
CA GLY A 79 0.99 -6.27 -0.96
C GLY A 79 -0.44 -5.86 -0.69
N ILE A 80 -0.71 -5.52 0.55
CA ILE A 80 -2.02 -5.01 0.96
C ILE A 80 -1.82 -3.93 2.01
N ILE A 81 -2.62 -2.87 1.89
CA ILE A 81 -2.64 -1.78 2.85
C ILE A 81 -3.95 -1.86 3.62
N THR A 82 -3.86 -1.90 4.93
CA THR A 82 -5.06 -1.81 5.76
C THR A 82 -5.04 -0.48 6.52
N ALA A 83 -6.20 0.02 6.87
CA ALA A 83 -6.33 1.22 7.66
C ALA A 83 -7.22 0.93 8.85
N ALA A 84 -6.73 1.22 10.05
CA ALA A 84 -7.49 1.07 11.27
C ALA A 84 -7.52 2.42 11.98
N LYS A 85 -8.67 2.77 12.53
CA LYS A 85 -8.76 3.97 13.35
C LYS A 85 -8.16 3.69 14.71
N ASP A 86 -7.48 4.69 15.25
CA ASP A 86 -6.95 4.62 16.59
C ASP A 86 -8.09 4.33 17.57
N GLY A 87 -7.87 3.32 18.43
CA GLY A 87 -8.86 2.93 19.43
C GLY A 87 -9.92 1.96 18.97
N GLU A 88 -9.88 1.49 17.74
CA GLU A 88 -10.83 0.51 17.20
C GLU A 88 -10.25 -0.89 17.10
N MET A 89 -9.31 -1.19 17.91
CA MET A 89 -8.65 -2.49 17.88
C MET A 89 -9.34 -3.48 18.80
#